data_45563286fac5cf370e3a96df68b09b5e
#
_entry.id   45563286fac5cf370e3a96df68b09b5e
#
_cell.length_a   1.000
_cell.length_b   1.000
_cell.length_c   1.000
_cell.angle_alpha   90.00
_cell.angle_beta   90.00
_cell.angle_gamma   90.00
#
_symmetry.space_group_name_H-M   'P 1'
#
loop_
_entity.id
_entity.type
_entity.pdbx_description
1 polymer ?
#
loop_
_entity_poly.entity_id
_entity_poly.type
_entity_poly.pdbx_seq_one_letter_code
_entity_poly.pdbx_strand_id
1 'polypeptide(L)'
;MAATSPMTSQTRNISFSSYLVTPAELNEALKKNPTSKISTSPRVIPLCAAWFMPNDPEGRKGIDLFRQSRIPHARFFDLDGVKDHDSPYPHMLPTCETFAEAMSELGIRRDDEVVVYDTAELGIFSAPRVGWTLRVFGHPNVHVLNNYRLWVREGFPTESGEPSPIEKSKYPVPTYDSKLVIAYREMKELALDYGKEGAEEVEILDARSYGRWAGSDPEPRPGLSSGHIPGSKSLPFQELLDPETKAYLPKDQLREVFESHKVDPSQSIISSCGTGVTASVIETALGVAEYGDPNLRRVYDGSWTEWAQRVKMSDNLIKKVQS
;
A
#
# COMPACT_ATOMS: atom_id res chain seq x y z
N MET A 1 -1.40 -50.34 17.99
CA MET A 1 -1.99 -49.07 18.45
C MET A 1 -0.87 -48.04 18.38
N ALA A 2 -0.89 -47.18 17.36
CA ALA A 2 0.09 -46.11 17.18
C ALA A 2 -0.46 -44.87 17.90
N ALA A 3 0.28 -44.38 18.89
CA ALA A 3 -0.06 -43.16 19.62
C ALA A 3 0.21 -41.94 18.72
N THR A 4 -0.83 -41.25 18.34
CA THR A 4 -0.75 -39.91 17.71
C THR A 4 -0.40 -38.90 18.80
N SER A 5 0.83 -38.39 18.76
CA SER A 5 1.24 -37.25 19.58
C SER A 5 0.43 -36.00 19.16
N PRO A 6 -0.11 -35.23 20.11
CA PRO A 6 -0.78 -33.99 19.77
C PRO A 6 0.25 -32.96 19.27
N MET A 7 0.06 -32.43 18.08
CA MET A 7 0.75 -31.20 17.62
C MET A 7 0.37 -30.07 18.58
N THR A 8 1.31 -29.69 19.44
CA THR A 8 1.21 -28.45 20.21
C THR A 8 1.18 -27.27 19.24
N SER A 9 0.03 -26.62 19.13
CA SER A 9 -0.07 -25.30 18.50
C SER A 9 0.78 -24.34 19.32
N GLN A 10 1.99 -24.03 18.84
CA GLN A 10 2.74 -22.90 19.35
C GLN A 10 1.89 -21.66 19.07
N THR A 11 1.32 -21.06 20.11
CA THR A 11 0.76 -19.71 20.07
C THR A 11 1.86 -18.78 19.56
N ARG A 12 1.70 -18.28 18.32
CA ARG A 12 2.62 -17.31 17.74
C ARG A 12 2.55 -16.06 18.61
N ASN A 13 3.64 -15.66 19.22
CA ASN A 13 3.78 -14.33 19.83
C ASN A 13 3.86 -13.31 18.71
N ILE A 14 2.72 -12.74 18.33
CA ILE A 14 2.62 -11.62 17.40
C ILE A 14 2.99 -10.37 18.20
N SER A 15 3.94 -9.56 17.67
CA SER A 15 4.42 -8.36 18.36
C SER A 15 3.41 -7.21 18.33
N PHE A 16 2.54 -7.18 17.32
CA PHE A 16 1.57 -6.09 17.11
C PHE A 16 0.14 -6.62 17.02
N SER A 17 -0.79 -5.89 17.62
CA SER A 17 -2.24 -6.19 17.56
C SER A 17 -2.96 -5.47 16.41
N SER A 18 -2.34 -4.43 15.83
CA SER A 18 -2.91 -3.58 14.78
C SER A 18 -2.11 -3.64 13.49
N TYR A 19 -2.79 -3.41 12.35
CA TYR A 19 -2.13 -3.23 11.07
C TYR A 19 -1.30 -1.94 11.02
N LEU A 20 -1.82 -0.84 11.59
CA LEU A 20 -1.08 0.42 11.76
C LEU A 20 -0.40 0.42 13.12
N VAL A 21 0.93 0.61 13.15
CA VAL A 21 1.74 0.59 14.36
C VAL A 21 2.40 1.94 14.63
N THR A 22 2.56 2.27 15.90
CA THR A 22 3.23 3.48 16.35
C THR A 22 4.75 3.32 16.36
N PRO A 23 5.53 4.43 16.33
CA PRO A 23 6.98 4.38 16.52
C PRO A 23 7.40 3.69 17.82
N ALA A 24 6.69 3.95 18.91
CA ALA A 24 6.98 3.37 20.23
C ALA A 24 6.80 1.83 20.23
N GLU A 25 5.69 1.33 19.65
CA GLU A 25 5.44 -0.11 19.54
C GLU A 25 6.53 -0.78 18.71
N LEU A 26 6.91 -0.21 17.56
CA LEU A 26 7.97 -0.76 16.72
C LEU A 26 9.32 -0.76 17.45
N ASN A 27 9.69 0.33 18.14
CA ASN A 27 10.93 0.40 18.89
C ASN A 27 11.01 -0.69 19.98
N GLU A 28 9.92 -0.92 20.70
CA GLU A 28 9.88 -1.98 21.72
C GLU A 28 9.92 -3.40 21.11
N ALA A 29 9.31 -3.58 19.94
CA ALA A 29 9.36 -4.86 19.23
C ALA A 29 10.77 -5.17 18.71
N LEU A 30 11.46 -4.18 18.15
CA LEU A 30 12.84 -4.33 17.64
C LEU A 30 13.84 -4.73 18.74
N LYS A 31 13.67 -4.25 19.98
CA LYS A 31 14.51 -4.65 21.13
C LYS A 31 14.41 -6.13 21.47
N LYS A 32 13.31 -6.80 21.07
CA LYS A 32 13.05 -8.21 21.32
C LYS A 32 13.55 -9.12 20.20
N ASN A 33 14.04 -8.56 19.09
CA ASN A 33 14.60 -9.34 18.01
C ASN A 33 15.76 -10.23 18.49
N PRO A 34 15.86 -11.48 17.97
CA PRO A 34 16.97 -12.36 18.31
C PRO A 34 18.31 -11.72 17.90
N THR A 35 19.27 -11.71 18.81
CA THR A 35 20.64 -11.22 18.55
C THR A 35 21.50 -12.24 17.78
N SER A 36 21.15 -13.50 17.83
CA SER A 36 21.86 -14.58 17.14
C SER A 36 21.46 -14.64 15.66
N LYS A 37 22.45 -14.58 14.76
CA LYS A 37 22.26 -14.71 13.31
C LYS A 37 21.71 -16.07 12.89
N ILE A 38 21.95 -17.13 13.67
CA ILE A 38 21.46 -18.50 13.41
C ILE A 38 20.08 -18.76 14.02
N SER A 39 19.46 -17.76 14.65
CA SER A 39 18.13 -17.93 15.23
C SER A 39 17.07 -18.17 14.14
N THR A 40 16.24 -19.17 14.37
CA THR A 40 15.07 -19.48 13.55
C THR A 40 13.79 -18.78 14.04
N SER A 41 13.85 -18.07 15.17
CA SER A 41 12.70 -17.30 15.66
C SER A 41 12.31 -16.20 14.67
N PRO A 42 11.00 -15.91 14.52
CA PRO A 42 10.52 -14.77 13.74
C PRO A 42 11.15 -13.46 14.19
N ARG A 43 11.40 -12.58 13.25
CA ARG A 43 12.01 -11.25 13.47
C ARG A 43 11.02 -10.17 13.09
N VAL A 44 11.12 -9.03 13.74
CA VAL A 44 10.48 -7.79 13.27
C VAL A 44 11.43 -7.10 12.28
N ILE A 45 11.00 -6.94 11.03
CA ILE A 45 11.80 -6.38 9.94
C ILE A 45 11.21 -5.04 9.50
N PRO A 46 11.85 -3.90 9.79
CA PRO A 46 11.49 -2.63 9.17
C PRO A 46 11.81 -2.67 7.67
N LEU A 47 10.82 -2.31 6.84
CA LEU A 47 10.94 -2.31 5.38
C LEU A 47 10.62 -0.93 4.83
N CYS A 48 11.64 -0.19 4.41
CA CYS A 48 11.45 1.11 3.77
C CYS A 48 10.97 0.91 2.33
N ALA A 49 9.86 1.55 1.99
CA ALA A 49 9.21 1.46 0.69
C ALA A 49 9.14 2.81 -0.04
N ALA A 50 9.97 3.77 0.39
CA ALA A 50 9.92 5.15 -0.09
C ALA A 50 10.12 5.23 -1.61
N TRP A 51 9.11 5.79 -2.27
CA TRP A 51 9.13 6.04 -3.71
C TRP A 51 8.66 7.47 -3.99
N PHE A 52 9.37 8.16 -4.87
CA PHE A 52 9.05 9.52 -5.29
C PHE A 52 8.52 9.53 -6.72
N MET A 53 7.61 10.46 -7.00
CA MET A 53 7.05 10.63 -8.34
C MET A 53 8.16 10.95 -9.36
N PRO A 54 8.06 10.49 -10.63
CA PRO A 54 9.05 10.80 -11.65
C PRO A 54 9.24 12.30 -11.95
N ASN A 55 8.24 13.12 -11.61
CA ASN A 55 8.26 14.57 -11.72
C ASN A 55 8.55 15.27 -10.38
N ASP A 56 9.17 14.58 -9.42
CA ASP A 56 9.59 15.20 -8.17
C ASP A 56 10.50 16.40 -8.45
N PRO A 57 10.16 17.61 -7.98
CA PRO A 57 10.88 18.83 -8.37
C PRO A 57 12.32 18.86 -7.85
N GLU A 58 12.63 18.09 -6.82
CA GLU A 58 13.98 17.96 -6.26
C GLU A 58 14.74 16.73 -6.80
N GLY A 59 14.09 15.90 -7.63
CA GLY A 59 14.69 14.70 -8.21
C GLY A 59 15.09 13.65 -7.16
N ARG A 60 14.39 13.63 -6.01
CA ARG A 60 14.69 12.71 -4.89
C ARG A 60 14.46 11.26 -5.30
N LYS A 61 15.26 10.38 -4.71
CA LYS A 61 15.08 8.93 -4.83
C LYS A 61 14.96 8.31 -3.43
N GLY A 62 14.04 7.38 -3.28
CA GLY A 62 13.80 6.74 -1.99
C GLY A 62 15.04 6.08 -1.40
N ILE A 63 15.83 5.42 -2.23
CA ILE A 63 17.08 4.77 -1.81
C ILE A 63 18.12 5.75 -1.25
N ASP A 64 18.21 6.97 -1.81
CA ASP A 64 19.17 7.95 -1.35
C ASP A 64 18.78 8.51 0.03
N LEU A 65 17.50 8.75 0.24
CA LEU A 65 16.98 9.17 1.55
C LEU A 65 17.05 8.04 2.59
N PHE A 66 16.84 6.80 2.18
CA PHE A 66 17.06 5.63 3.02
C PHE A 66 18.52 5.51 3.48
N ARG A 67 19.50 5.83 2.62
CA ARG A 67 20.91 5.89 3.00
C ARG A 67 21.24 7.05 3.93
N GLN A 68 20.51 8.15 3.80
CA GLN A 68 20.70 9.30 4.69
C GLN A 68 20.17 9.03 6.11
N SER A 69 19.02 8.40 6.22
CA SER A 69 18.39 8.10 7.51
C SER A 69 17.37 6.97 7.40
N ARG A 70 17.52 5.94 8.23
CA ARG A 70 16.61 4.80 8.29
C ARG A 70 16.47 4.24 9.69
N ILE A 71 15.44 3.43 9.92
CA ILE A 71 15.32 2.60 11.12
C ILE A 71 16.48 1.57 11.13
N PRO A 72 17.11 1.28 12.28
CA PRO A 72 18.18 0.31 12.36
C PRO A 72 17.81 -1.05 11.76
N HIS A 73 18.74 -1.62 11.01
CA HIS A 73 18.59 -2.91 10.31
C HIS A 73 17.45 -2.96 9.30
N ALA A 74 16.90 -1.83 8.88
CA ALA A 74 15.85 -1.78 7.86
C ALA A 74 16.33 -2.33 6.50
N ARG A 75 15.38 -2.84 5.73
CA ARG A 75 15.54 -3.21 4.32
C ARG A 75 14.94 -2.14 3.43
N PHE A 76 15.35 -2.08 2.17
CA PHE A 76 14.77 -1.19 1.18
C PHE A 76 14.04 -1.99 0.11
N PHE A 77 12.75 -1.75 -0.04
CA PHE A 77 11.93 -2.35 -1.09
C PHE A 77 11.86 -1.39 -2.28
N ASP A 78 12.43 -1.80 -3.40
CA ASP A 78 12.37 -1.03 -4.64
C ASP A 78 11.04 -1.27 -5.36
N LEU A 79 10.12 -0.32 -5.25
CA LEU A 79 8.78 -0.40 -5.86
C LEU A 79 8.84 -0.41 -7.40
N ASP A 80 9.85 0.23 -8.00
CA ASP A 80 10.06 0.22 -9.45
C ASP A 80 10.73 -1.08 -9.93
N GLY A 81 11.50 -1.73 -9.07
CA GLY A 81 12.17 -3.00 -9.36
C GLY A 81 11.28 -4.22 -9.12
N VAL A 82 10.40 -4.18 -8.11
CA VAL A 82 9.53 -5.32 -7.74
C VAL A 82 8.12 -5.10 -8.32
N LYS A 83 7.97 -5.38 -9.59
CA LYS A 83 6.74 -5.20 -10.36
C LYS A 83 6.60 -6.24 -11.47
N ASP A 84 5.46 -6.27 -12.15
CA ASP A 84 5.31 -6.96 -13.43
C ASP A 84 6.11 -6.22 -14.53
N HIS A 85 7.19 -6.85 -14.99
CA HIS A 85 8.06 -6.30 -16.03
C HIS A 85 7.49 -6.44 -17.45
N ASP A 86 6.50 -7.32 -17.65
CA ASP A 86 5.83 -7.50 -18.94
C ASP A 86 4.67 -6.51 -19.13
N SER A 87 4.24 -5.85 -18.04
CA SER A 87 3.21 -4.83 -18.11
C SER A 87 3.76 -3.49 -18.61
N PRO A 88 3.06 -2.81 -19.55
CA PRO A 88 3.40 -1.45 -19.94
C PRO A 88 3.03 -0.40 -18.87
N TYR A 89 2.29 -0.79 -17.82
CA TYR A 89 1.86 0.09 -16.75
C TYR A 89 2.80 0.00 -15.56
N PRO A 90 3.11 1.16 -14.90
CA PRO A 90 4.01 1.17 -13.76
C PRO A 90 3.36 0.52 -12.52
N HIS A 91 4.19 -0.10 -11.69
CA HIS A 91 3.84 -0.65 -10.38
C HIS A 91 2.80 -1.78 -10.37
N MET A 92 2.48 -2.37 -11.53
CA MET A 92 1.62 -3.55 -11.54
C MET A 92 2.21 -4.65 -10.64
N LEU A 93 1.34 -5.34 -9.92
CA LEU A 93 1.77 -6.44 -9.03
C LEU A 93 2.67 -7.42 -9.76
N PRO A 94 3.81 -7.81 -9.17
CA PRO A 94 4.73 -8.77 -9.78
C PRO A 94 4.10 -10.17 -9.89
N THR A 95 4.77 -11.08 -10.59
CA THR A 95 4.43 -12.50 -10.50
C THR A 95 4.74 -13.05 -9.11
N CYS A 96 4.15 -14.19 -8.76
CA CYS A 96 4.43 -14.85 -7.47
C CYS A 96 5.91 -15.21 -7.31
N GLU A 97 6.57 -15.57 -8.41
CA GLU A 97 7.99 -15.90 -8.47
C GLU A 97 8.86 -14.66 -8.25
N THR A 98 8.59 -13.57 -8.97
CA THR A 98 9.30 -12.28 -8.82
C THR A 98 9.16 -11.74 -7.40
N PHE A 99 7.96 -11.86 -6.81
CA PHE A 99 7.75 -11.48 -5.41
C PHE A 99 8.57 -12.33 -4.45
N ALA A 100 8.56 -13.67 -4.61
CA ALA A 100 9.32 -14.59 -3.75
C ALA A 100 10.83 -14.35 -3.86
N GLU A 101 11.33 -14.06 -5.06
CA GLU A 101 12.73 -13.71 -5.30
C GLU A 101 13.10 -12.41 -4.56
N ALA A 102 12.30 -11.36 -4.71
CA ALA A 102 12.52 -10.09 -4.03
C ALA A 102 12.55 -10.24 -2.50
N MET A 103 11.61 -10.99 -1.91
CA MET A 103 11.60 -11.26 -0.48
C MET A 103 12.82 -12.06 -0.04
N SER A 104 13.29 -13.01 -0.86
CA SER A 104 14.49 -13.79 -0.59
C SER A 104 15.74 -12.92 -0.61
N GLU A 105 15.89 -12.03 -1.60
CA GLU A 105 17.00 -11.07 -1.68
C GLU A 105 17.02 -10.09 -0.50
N LEU A 106 15.84 -9.69 -0.02
CA LEU A 106 15.70 -8.87 1.18
C LEU A 106 15.94 -9.65 2.48
N GLY A 107 16.22 -10.94 2.41
CA GLY A 107 16.45 -11.80 3.57
C GLY A 107 15.24 -11.91 4.50
N ILE A 108 14.03 -11.68 3.96
CA ILE A 108 12.77 -11.79 4.70
C ILE A 108 12.27 -13.23 4.63
N ARG A 109 11.87 -13.79 5.77
CA ARG A 109 11.28 -15.13 5.86
C ARG A 109 9.77 -15.03 5.94
N ARG A 110 9.08 -16.10 5.58
CA ARG A 110 7.61 -16.16 5.59
C ARG A 110 6.99 -15.91 6.97
N ASP A 111 7.70 -16.20 8.02
CA ASP A 111 7.26 -16.07 9.41
C ASP A 111 7.72 -14.77 10.09
N ASP A 112 8.55 -13.95 9.44
CA ASP A 112 8.93 -12.65 9.98
C ASP A 112 7.72 -11.70 10.04
N GLU A 113 7.74 -10.73 10.95
CA GLU A 113 6.80 -9.61 11.01
C GLU A 113 7.39 -8.42 10.25
N VAL A 114 6.73 -7.98 9.19
CA VAL A 114 7.23 -6.88 8.36
C VAL A 114 6.49 -5.60 8.68
N VAL A 115 7.23 -4.56 9.06
CA VAL A 115 6.69 -3.21 9.29
C VAL A 115 7.17 -2.29 8.18
N VAL A 116 6.26 -1.94 7.27
CA VAL A 116 6.57 -1.10 6.10
C VAL A 116 6.49 0.37 6.47
N TYR A 117 7.42 1.18 5.96
CA TYR A 117 7.45 2.61 6.23
C TYR A 117 8.01 3.42 5.05
N ASP A 118 7.66 4.71 5.00
CA ASP A 118 8.23 5.70 4.09
C ASP A 118 9.28 6.56 4.78
N THR A 119 10.03 7.40 4.02
CA THR A 119 10.94 8.38 4.60
C THR A 119 10.20 9.52 5.30
N ALA A 120 10.92 10.32 6.09
CA ALA A 120 10.33 11.44 6.84
C ALA A 120 9.73 12.53 5.92
N GLU A 121 10.26 12.67 4.71
CA GLU A 121 9.79 13.63 3.70
C GLU A 121 8.42 13.24 3.15
N LEU A 122 8.21 11.96 2.89
CA LEU A 122 6.94 11.42 2.37
C LEU A 122 5.86 11.32 3.45
N GLY A 123 6.25 10.92 4.67
CA GLY A 123 5.27 10.61 5.72
C GLY A 123 4.55 9.29 5.46
N ILE A 124 3.32 9.33 4.96
CA ILE A 124 2.55 8.18 4.46
C ILE A 124 2.30 8.35 2.97
N PHE A 125 2.85 7.48 2.14
CA PHE A 125 2.69 7.57 0.68
C PHE A 125 2.76 6.20 -0.01
N SER A 126 3.94 5.57 -0.06
CA SER A 126 4.18 4.30 -0.77
C SER A 126 4.23 3.07 0.15
N ALA A 127 4.47 3.26 1.44
CA ALA A 127 4.47 2.17 2.41
C ALA A 127 3.15 1.38 2.44
N PRO A 128 1.96 2.02 2.40
CA PRO A 128 0.69 1.29 2.31
C PRO A 128 0.58 0.42 1.06
N ARG A 129 1.15 0.85 -0.06
CA ARG A 129 1.19 0.06 -1.30
C ARG A 129 1.98 -1.24 -1.12
N VAL A 130 3.17 -1.16 -0.52
CA VAL A 130 3.99 -2.34 -0.28
C VAL A 130 3.36 -3.22 0.79
N GLY A 131 2.77 -2.63 1.83
CA GLY A 131 1.98 -3.38 2.82
C GLY A 131 0.81 -4.15 2.19
N TRP A 132 0.07 -3.51 1.29
CA TRP A 132 -1.00 -4.16 0.54
C TRP A 132 -0.45 -5.26 -0.40
N THR A 133 0.67 -5.01 -1.10
CA THR A 133 1.34 -6.02 -1.94
C THR A 133 1.70 -7.26 -1.12
N LEU A 134 2.31 -7.10 0.05
CA LEU A 134 2.62 -8.21 0.94
C LEU A 134 1.37 -9.01 1.34
N ARG A 135 0.24 -8.33 1.60
CA ARG A 135 -1.04 -8.97 1.91
C ARG A 135 -1.61 -9.73 0.72
N VAL A 136 -1.57 -9.16 -0.49
CA VAL A 136 -2.00 -9.83 -1.74
C VAL A 136 -1.25 -11.13 -1.96
N PHE A 137 0.06 -11.14 -1.67
CA PHE A 137 0.87 -12.37 -1.72
C PHE A 137 0.85 -13.17 -0.41
N GLY A 138 -0.12 -12.86 0.45
CA GLY A 138 -0.44 -13.62 1.65
C GLY A 138 0.68 -13.67 2.69
N HIS A 139 1.58 -12.69 2.78
CA HIS A 139 2.52 -12.60 3.90
C HIS A 139 1.71 -12.44 5.21
N PRO A 140 1.92 -13.31 6.24
CA PRO A 140 0.96 -13.41 7.33
C PRO A 140 1.00 -12.24 8.32
N ASN A 141 2.15 -11.60 8.50
CA ASN A 141 2.37 -10.59 9.54
C ASN A 141 2.88 -9.29 8.90
N VAL A 142 1.97 -8.44 8.49
CA VAL A 142 2.25 -7.18 7.79
C VAL A 142 1.68 -6.01 8.57
N HIS A 143 2.49 -4.99 8.74
CA HIS A 143 2.12 -3.75 9.44
C HIS A 143 2.66 -2.54 8.68
N VAL A 144 2.05 -1.38 8.91
CA VAL A 144 2.51 -0.08 8.39
C VAL A 144 2.86 0.82 9.58
N LEU A 145 4.02 1.43 9.55
CA LEU A 145 4.43 2.40 10.57
C LEU A 145 3.72 3.74 10.34
N ASN A 146 3.14 4.30 11.38
CA ASN A 146 2.43 5.59 11.36
C ASN A 146 3.22 6.76 11.98
N ASN A 147 4.27 7.26 11.48
CA ASN A 147 5.15 7.09 10.35
C ASN A 147 6.61 7.34 10.74
N TYR A 148 7.57 7.35 9.82
CA TYR A 148 8.99 7.57 10.12
C TYR A 148 9.31 9.01 10.56
N ARG A 149 8.55 10.01 10.13
CA ARG A 149 8.69 11.39 10.63
C ARG A 149 8.46 11.48 12.13
N LEU A 150 7.46 10.77 12.65
CA LEU A 150 7.22 10.66 14.09
C LEU A 150 8.33 9.87 14.79
N TRP A 151 8.84 8.78 14.20
CA TRP A 151 9.98 8.04 14.70
C TRP A 151 11.20 8.94 14.98
N VAL A 152 11.55 9.78 13.99
CA VAL A 152 12.66 10.74 14.12
C VAL A 152 12.35 11.82 15.15
N ARG A 153 11.13 12.38 15.13
CA ARG A 153 10.68 13.44 16.06
C ARG A 153 10.69 12.98 17.54
N GLU A 154 10.37 11.71 17.77
CA GLU A 154 10.38 11.10 19.11
C GLU A 154 11.80 10.67 19.56
N GLY A 155 12.81 10.85 18.73
CA GLY A 155 14.21 10.57 19.05
C GLY A 155 14.58 9.10 19.08
N PHE A 156 13.82 8.24 18.40
CA PHE A 156 14.18 6.82 18.29
C PHE A 156 15.44 6.61 17.43
N PRO A 157 16.15 5.49 17.61
CA PRO A 157 17.42 5.24 16.93
C PRO A 157 17.32 5.24 15.40
N THR A 158 18.31 5.85 14.75
CA THR A 158 18.45 5.84 13.28
C THR A 158 19.83 5.37 12.85
N GLU A 159 19.93 4.85 11.63
CA GLU A 159 21.18 4.52 10.95
C GLU A 159 21.32 5.35 9.67
N SER A 160 22.56 5.57 9.24
CA SER A 160 22.90 6.24 7.98
C SER A 160 24.05 5.52 7.25
N GLY A 161 24.33 5.94 6.01
CA GLY A 161 25.34 5.33 5.15
C GLY A 161 24.82 4.08 4.43
N GLU A 162 25.75 3.30 3.84
CA GLU A 162 25.40 2.07 3.14
C GLU A 162 24.83 1.04 4.12
N PRO A 163 23.71 0.37 3.78
CA PRO A 163 23.15 -0.67 4.62
C PRO A 163 24.10 -1.87 4.70
N SER A 164 24.09 -2.54 5.86
CA SER A 164 24.85 -3.78 6.02
C SER A 164 24.41 -4.84 5.02
N PRO A 165 25.33 -5.69 4.53
CA PRO A 165 24.98 -6.81 3.66
C PRO A 165 23.89 -7.69 4.27
N ILE A 166 22.93 -8.06 3.43
CA ILE A 166 21.80 -8.90 3.83
C ILE A 166 22.13 -10.35 3.50
N GLU A 167 21.96 -11.23 4.46
CA GLU A 167 21.93 -12.68 4.20
C GLU A 167 20.58 -13.04 3.57
N LYS A 168 20.64 -13.61 2.36
CA LYS A 168 19.43 -14.01 1.64
C LYS A 168 18.69 -15.11 2.38
N SER A 169 17.36 -15.07 2.29
CA SER A 169 16.49 -16.13 2.78
C SER A 169 16.02 -17.02 1.63
N LYS A 170 15.21 -18.03 1.95
CA LYS A 170 14.44 -18.78 0.98
C LYS A 170 12.95 -18.50 1.25
N TYR A 171 12.39 -17.54 0.51
CA TYR A 171 10.97 -17.26 0.62
C TYR A 171 10.17 -18.21 -0.30
N PRO A 172 9.14 -18.90 0.21
CA PRO A 172 8.34 -19.80 -0.61
C PRO A 172 7.52 -18.98 -1.64
N VAL A 173 7.37 -19.50 -2.86
CA VAL A 173 6.49 -18.90 -3.87
C VAL A 173 5.06 -18.88 -3.31
N PRO A 174 4.45 -17.70 -3.17
CA PRO A 174 3.12 -17.57 -2.56
C PRO A 174 2.00 -17.85 -3.57
N THR A 175 0.78 -17.84 -3.06
CA THR A 175 -0.44 -17.72 -3.88
C THR A 175 -0.91 -16.29 -3.89
N TYR A 176 -1.44 -15.85 -5.02
CA TYR A 176 -2.01 -14.52 -5.21
C TYR A 176 -3.46 -14.49 -4.69
N ASP A 177 -3.79 -13.57 -3.82
CA ASP A 177 -5.16 -13.35 -3.34
C ASP A 177 -5.90 -12.34 -4.24
N SER A 178 -6.61 -12.85 -5.23
CA SER A 178 -7.39 -12.03 -6.16
C SER A 178 -8.56 -11.26 -5.51
N LYS A 179 -8.97 -11.61 -4.29
CA LYS A 179 -10.06 -10.91 -3.59
C LYS A 179 -9.69 -9.49 -3.17
N LEU A 180 -8.41 -9.20 -3.05
CA LEU A 180 -7.91 -7.87 -2.68
C LEU A 180 -7.70 -6.95 -3.88
N VAL A 181 -7.88 -7.46 -5.10
CA VAL A 181 -7.52 -6.77 -6.34
C VAL A 181 -8.71 -6.74 -7.29
N ILE A 182 -8.90 -5.62 -7.99
CA ILE A 182 -9.80 -5.55 -9.13
C ILE A 182 -9.00 -5.29 -10.40
N ALA A 183 -9.26 -6.07 -11.44
CA ALA A 183 -8.61 -5.95 -12.73
C ALA A 183 -9.36 -4.99 -13.66
N TYR A 184 -8.68 -4.49 -14.68
CA TYR A 184 -9.24 -3.57 -15.68
C TYR A 184 -10.58 -4.07 -16.29
N ARG A 185 -10.68 -5.35 -16.60
CA ARG A 185 -11.89 -5.89 -17.24
C ARG A 185 -13.11 -5.71 -16.36
N GLU A 186 -13.03 -6.11 -15.11
CA GLU A 186 -14.11 -5.99 -14.13
C GLU A 186 -14.41 -4.51 -13.85
N MET A 187 -13.36 -3.69 -13.67
CA MET A 187 -13.50 -2.24 -13.52
C MET A 187 -14.23 -1.59 -14.70
N LYS A 188 -13.96 -2.05 -15.93
CA LYS A 188 -14.64 -1.56 -17.14
C LYS A 188 -16.11 -1.99 -17.18
N GLU A 189 -16.43 -3.20 -16.77
CA GLU A 189 -17.81 -3.69 -16.67
C GLU A 189 -18.62 -2.84 -15.69
N LEU A 190 -18.11 -2.57 -14.50
CA LEU A 190 -18.74 -1.67 -13.52
C LEU A 190 -18.97 -0.26 -14.07
N ALA A 191 -17.97 0.32 -14.72
CA ALA A 191 -18.06 1.66 -15.28
C ALA A 191 -19.06 1.78 -16.46
N LEU A 192 -19.19 0.71 -17.25
CA LEU A 192 -20.16 0.64 -18.35
C LEU A 192 -21.60 0.53 -17.83
N ASP A 193 -21.80 -0.09 -16.67
CA ASP A 193 -23.11 -0.29 -16.07
C ASP A 193 -23.51 0.85 -15.12
N TYR A 194 -22.60 1.72 -14.76
CA TYR A 194 -22.87 2.84 -13.87
C TYR A 194 -24.08 3.67 -14.32
N GLY A 195 -25.06 3.84 -13.43
CA GLY A 195 -26.28 4.59 -13.67
C GLY A 195 -27.36 3.85 -14.47
N LYS A 196 -27.17 2.57 -14.80
CA LYS A 196 -28.20 1.73 -15.40
C LYS A 196 -29.08 1.08 -14.33
N GLU A 197 -30.31 0.72 -14.72
CA GLU A 197 -31.19 -0.04 -13.85
C GLU A 197 -30.60 -1.44 -13.57
N GLY A 198 -30.51 -1.80 -12.28
CA GLY A 198 -29.95 -3.08 -11.83
C GLY A 198 -28.42 -3.15 -11.82
N ALA A 199 -27.72 -2.03 -12.05
CA ALA A 199 -26.28 -1.98 -11.90
C ALA A 199 -25.86 -2.33 -10.46
N GLU A 200 -24.70 -2.97 -10.32
CA GLU A 200 -24.08 -3.17 -9.01
C GLU A 200 -23.69 -1.81 -8.40
N GLU A 201 -24.14 -1.56 -7.19
CA GLU A 201 -23.75 -0.37 -6.43
C GLU A 201 -22.37 -0.58 -5.80
N VAL A 202 -21.39 0.20 -6.23
CA VAL A 202 -20.01 0.17 -5.73
C VAL A 202 -19.50 1.56 -5.46
N GLU A 203 -18.69 1.70 -4.44
CA GLU A 203 -17.98 2.94 -4.10
C GLU A 203 -16.59 2.93 -4.74
N ILE A 204 -16.35 3.76 -5.73
CA ILE A 204 -15.03 3.92 -6.35
C ILE A 204 -14.40 5.20 -5.81
N LEU A 205 -13.31 5.09 -5.05
CA LEU A 205 -12.62 6.20 -4.39
C LEU A 205 -11.31 6.50 -5.11
N ASP A 206 -11.15 7.72 -5.60
CA ASP A 206 -9.95 8.15 -6.33
C ASP A 206 -9.08 9.04 -5.45
N ALA A 207 -7.89 8.55 -5.13
CA ALA A 207 -6.92 9.19 -4.23
C ALA A 207 -6.11 10.34 -4.86
N ARG A 208 -6.29 10.64 -6.15
CA ARG A 208 -5.61 11.76 -6.84
C ARG A 208 -6.14 13.10 -6.35
N SER A 209 -5.41 14.18 -6.64
CA SER A 209 -5.92 15.54 -6.41
C SER A 209 -7.24 15.77 -7.14
N TYR A 210 -8.10 16.61 -6.54
CA TYR A 210 -9.40 16.95 -7.13
C TYR A 210 -9.27 17.46 -8.58
N GLY A 211 -8.30 18.33 -8.88
CA GLY A 211 -8.16 18.89 -10.22
C GLY A 211 -7.81 17.82 -11.28
N ARG A 212 -7.00 16.81 -10.93
CA ARG A 212 -6.74 15.67 -11.83
C ARG A 212 -7.99 14.81 -12.02
N TRP A 213 -8.73 14.53 -10.96
CA TRP A 213 -9.99 13.80 -11.02
C TRP A 213 -11.06 14.59 -11.80
N ALA A 214 -11.20 15.89 -11.53
CA ALA A 214 -12.15 16.76 -12.23
C ALA A 214 -11.82 16.97 -13.71
N GLY A 215 -10.55 16.77 -14.09
CA GLY A 215 -10.08 16.95 -15.46
C GLY A 215 -9.60 18.38 -15.77
N SER A 216 -9.42 19.24 -14.75
CA SER A 216 -8.89 20.60 -14.86
C SER A 216 -7.37 20.66 -14.82
N ASP A 217 -6.72 19.73 -14.08
CA ASP A 217 -5.26 19.69 -13.96
C ASP A 217 -4.67 18.56 -14.81
N PRO A 218 -3.45 18.75 -15.36
CA PRO A 218 -2.79 17.72 -16.16
C PRO A 218 -2.34 16.53 -15.31
N GLU A 219 -2.24 15.37 -15.94
CA GLU A 219 -1.59 14.21 -15.34
C GLU A 219 -0.06 14.39 -15.29
N PRO A 220 0.63 13.87 -14.26
CA PRO A 220 2.09 13.95 -14.14
C PRO A 220 2.84 13.22 -15.26
N ARG A 221 2.18 12.22 -15.87
CA ARG A 221 2.74 11.46 -17.00
C ARG A 221 2.25 12.05 -18.31
N PRO A 222 3.17 12.39 -19.25
CA PRO A 222 2.79 12.95 -20.54
C PRO A 222 1.86 12.03 -21.34
N GLY A 223 0.93 12.63 -22.08
CA GLY A 223 0.03 11.91 -22.98
C GLY A 223 -1.20 11.28 -22.34
N LEU A 224 -1.35 11.36 -21.00
CA LEU A 224 -2.55 10.88 -20.34
C LEU A 224 -3.62 11.99 -20.25
N SER A 225 -4.85 11.67 -20.61
CA SER A 225 -6.00 12.53 -20.32
C SER A 225 -6.26 12.56 -18.80
N SER A 226 -6.53 13.73 -18.25
CA SER A 226 -7.11 13.87 -16.91
C SER A 226 -8.63 13.65 -16.95
N GLY A 227 -9.24 13.42 -15.80
CA GLY A 227 -10.64 13.08 -15.63
C GLY A 227 -10.79 11.90 -14.67
N HIS A 228 -11.95 11.24 -14.68
CA HIS A 228 -12.25 10.15 -13.73
C HIS A 228 -13.07 9.01 -14.34
N ILE A 229 -13.05 7.88 -13.67
CA ILE A 229 -13.87 6.70 -13.98
C ILE A 229 -15.34 7.01 -13.65
N PRO A 230 -16.31 6.69 -14.51
CA PRO A 230 -17.73 6.87 -14.19
C PRO A 230 -18.08 6.30 -12.81
N GLY A 231 -18.80 7.08 -12.00
CA GLY A 231 -19.19 6.69 -10.64
C GLY A 231 -18.13 6.89 -9.56
N SER A 232 -16.89 7.26 -9.92
CA SER A 232 -15.87 7.50 -8.91
C SER A 232 -16.07 8.81 -8.16
N LYS A 233 -15.75 8.79 -6.87
CA LYS A 233 -15.70 9.95 -5.96
C LYS A 233 -14.26 10.40 -5.77
N SER A 234 -14.03 11.71 -5.78
CA SER A 234 -12.72 12.26 -5.44
C SER A 234 -12.52 12.17 -3.93
N LEU A 235 -11.43 11.54 -3.52
CA LEU A 235 -10.99 11.49 -2.13
C LEU A 235 -9.46 11.62 -2.10
N PRO A 236 -8.92 12.84 -2.25
CA PRO A 236 -7.49 13.07 -2.19
C PRO A 236 -6.87 12.46 -0.93
N PHE A 237 -5.87 11.59 -1.09
CA PHE A 237 -5.32 10.82 0.04
C PHE A 237 -4.79 11.70 1.17
N GLN A 238 -4.41 12.95 0.88
CA GLN A 238 -3.93 13.91 1.89
C GLN A 238 -5.01 14.25 2.93
N GLU A 239 -6.30 14.14 2.59
CA GLU A 239 -7.41 14.38 3.52
C GLU A 239 -7.51 13.31 4.63
N LEU A 240 -6.86 12.16 4.43
CA LEU A 240 -6.78 11.07 5.39
C LEU A 240 -5.60 11.20 6.37
N LEU A 241 -4.78 12.24 6.20
CA LEU A 241 -3.54 12.43 6.93
C LEU A 241 -3.55 13.75 7.69
N ASP A 242 -2.97 13.73 8.89
CA ASP A 242 -2.70 14.95 9.63
C ASP A 242 -1.77 15.88 8.83
N PRO A 243 -2.12 17.16 8.65
CA PRO A 243 -1.37 18.06 7.77
C PRO A 243 0.05 18.38 8.24
N GLU A 244 0.32 18.28 9.55
CA GLU A 244 1.63 18.56 10.13
C GLU A 244 2.51 17.30 10.19
N THR A 245 1.99 16.25 10.79
CA THR A 245 2.74 15.02 11.04
C THR A 245 2.77 14.08 9.85
N LYS A 246 1.82 14.19 8.92
CA LYS A 246 1.57 13.26 7.80
C LYS A 246 1.28 11.83 8.26
N ALA A 247 0.86 11.66 9.50
CA ALA A 247 0.34 10.41 10.02
C ALA A 247 -1.14 10.25 9.62
N TYR A 248 -1.65 9.02 9.64
CA TYR A 248 -3.10 8.83 9.51
C TYR A 248 -3.84 9.57 10.61
N LEU A 249 -4.96 10.17 10.26
CA LEU A 249 -5.90 10.73 11.22
C LEU A 249 -6.40 9.64 12.19
N PRO A 250 -6.83 10.02 13.40
CA PRO A 250 -7.50 9.10 14.31
C PRO A 250 -8.75 8.45 13.68
N LYS A 251 -9.10 7.24 14.14
CA LYS A 251 -10.19 6.43 13.63
C LYS A 251 -11.48 7.21 13.39
N ASP A 252 -11.92 8.00 14.38
CA ASP A 252 -13.18 8.73 14.29
C ASP A 252 -13.12 9.85 13.24
N GLN A 253 -11.98 10.56 13.13
CA GLN A 253 -11.79 11.57 12.10
C GLN A 253 -11.72 10.96 10.70
N LEU A 254 -11.10 9.78 10.53
CA LEU A 254 -11.14 9.06 9.26
C LEU A 254 -12.58 8.71 8.85
N ARG A 255 -13.41 8.30 9.80
CA ARG A 255 -14.85 8.05 9.56
C ARG A 255 -15.56 9.30 9.09
N GLU A 256 -15.34 10.44 9.76
CA GLU A 256 -15.90 11.74 9.37
C GLU A 256 -15.49 12.12 7.93
N VAL A 257 -14.24 11.87 7.53
CA VAL A 257 -13.79 12.10 6.15
C VAL A 257 -14.58 11.23 5.17
N PHE A 258 -14.70 9.92 5.41
CA PHE A 258 -15.47 9.04 4.51
C PHE A 258 -16.96 9.43 4.44
N GLU A 259 -17.58 9.78 5.55
CA GLU A 259 -18.96 10.23 5.62
C GLU A 259 -19.17 11.57 4.87
N SER A 260 -18.21 12.52 4.99
CA SER A 260 -18.26 13.80 4.27
C SER A 260 -18.22 13.63 2.75
N HIS A 261 -17.50 12.61 2.27
CA HIS A 261 -17.48 12.18 0.87
C HIS A 261 -18.67 11.26 0.50
N LYS A 262 -19.62 11.05 1.42
CA LYS A 262 -20.82 10.22 1.21
C LYS A 262 -20.46 8.81 0.74
N VAL A 263 -19.42 8.22 1.31
CA VAL A 263 -19.06 6.82 1.09
C VAL A 263 -20.05 5.94 1.85
N ASP A 264 -20.69 5.00 1.18
CA ASP A 264 -21.59 4.05 1.82
C ASP A 264 -20.79 2.81 2.29
N PRO A 265 -20.67 2.59 3.63
CA PRO A 265 -19.92 1.45 4.15
C PRO A 265 -20.58 0.09 3.91
N SER A 266 -21.82 0.05 3.45
CA SER A 266 -22.55 -1.18 3.13
C SER A 266 -22.23 -1.72 1.73
N GLN A 267 -21.62 -0.89 0.87
CA GLN A 267 -21.28 -1.23 -0.50
C GLN A 267 -19.86 -1.81 -0.60
N SER A 268 -19.57 -2.47 -1.73
CA SER A 268 -18.20 -2.79 -2.12
C SER A 268 -17.39 -1.51 -2.35
N ILE A 269 -16.17 -1.41 -1.79
CA ILE A 269 -15.33 -0.23 -1.91
C ILE A 269 -14.09 -0.57 -2.77
N ILE A 270 -13.90 0.21 -3.83
CA ILE A 270 -12.75 0.09 -4.73
C ILE A 270 -11.91 1.35 -4.61
N SER A 271 -10.66 1.20 -4.20
CA SER A 271 -9.70 2.30 -4.14
C SER A 271 -8.89 2.39 -5.44
N SER A 272 -8.75 3.59 -5.99
CA SER A 272 -8.00 3.89 -7.22
C SER A 272 -7.15 5.14 -7.03
N CYS A 273 -6.15 5.32 -7.89
CA CYS A 273 -5.36 6.57 -7.96
C CYS A 273 -4.69 6.72 -9.33
N GLY A 274 -3.43 7.15 -9.39
CA GLY A 274 -2.63 7.21 -10.63
C GLY A 274 -2.10 5.84 -11.07
N THR A 275 -1.53 5.07 -10.15
CA THR A 275 -0.80 3.81 -10.41
C THR A 275 -0.93 2.79 -9.28
N GLY A 276 -2.01 2.83 -8.52
CA GLY A 276 -2.27 1.92 -7.39
C GLY A 276 -1.48 2.23 -6.10
N VAL A 277 -0.59 3.23 -6.09
CA VAL A 277 0.24 3.57 -4.93
C VAL A 277 -0.61 4.23 -3.83
N THR A 278 -1.15 5.41 -4.08
CA THR A 278 -1.95 6.14 -3.08
C THR A 278 -3.37 5.60 -2.91
N ALA A 279 -3.85 4.75 -3.82
CA ALA A 279 -5.06 3.95 -3.61
C ALA A 279 -4.95 3.08 -2.34
N SER A 280 -3.76 2.53 -2.08
CA SER A 280 -3.50 1.73 -0.89
C SER A 280 -3.47 2.57 0.40
N VAL A 281 -3.29 3.90 0.31
CA VAL A 281 -3.47 4.80 1.46
C VAL A 281 -4.94 4.84 1.87
N ILE A 282 -5.87 4.94 0.91
CA ILE A 282 -7.33 4.87 1.18
C ILE A 282 -7.67 3.49 1.77
N GLU A 283 -7.19 2.39 1.17
CA GLU A 283 -7.47 1.03 1.66
C GLU A 283 -7.03 0.83 3.12
N THR A 284 -5.82 1.31 3.44
CA THR A 284 -5.31 1.27 4.82
C THR A 284 -6.15 2.14 5.76
N ALA A 285 -6.54 3.34 5.34
CA ALA A 285 -7.39 4.23 6.14
C ALA A 285 -8.77 3.62 6.42
N LEU A 286 -9.38 2.94 5.43
CA LEU A 286 -10.63 2.19 5.63
C LEU A 286 -10.45 1.09 6.68
N GLY A 287 -9.29 0.41 6.67
CA GLY A 287 -8.94 -0.58 7.68
C GLY A 287 -8.79 0.00 9.09
N VAL A 288 -8.07 1.12 9.22
CA VAL A 288 -7.88 1.85 10.49
C VAL A 288 -9.20 2.37 11.04
N ALA A 289 -10.05 2.89 10.16
CA ALA A 289 -11.37 3.40 10.50
C ALA A 289 -12.37 2.29 10.82
N GLU A 290 -12.07 1.02 10.51
CA GLU A 290 -13.04 -0.09 10.48
C GLU A 290 -14.30 0.32 9.72
N TYR A 291 -14.11 0.88 8.50
CA TYR A 291 -15.18 1.44 7.68
C TYR A 291 -15.46 0.53 6.48
N GLY A 292 -16.67 -0.03 6.43
CA GLY A 292 -17.06 -1.04 5.44
C GLY A 292 -16.51 -2.45 5.73
N ASP A 293 -17.06 -3.45 5.04
CA ASP A 293 -16.63 -4.85 5.16
C ASP A 293 -15.24 -5.05 4.54
N PRO A 294 -14.24 -5.54 5.28
CA PRO A 294 -12.91 -5.81 4.74
C PRO A 294 -12.88 -6.82 3.58
N ASN A 295 -13.89 -7.70 3.49
CA ASN A 295 -14.00 -8.67 2.40
C ASN A 295 -14.54 -8.06 1.09
N LEU A 296 -15.09 -6.85 1.16
CA LEU A 296 -15.65 -6.11 0.02
C LEU A 296 -14.76 -4.95 -0.41
N ARG A 297 -13.51 -4.88 0.09
CA ARG A 297 -12.55 -3.81 -0.25
C ARG A 297 -11.50 -4.32 -1.21
N ARG A 298 -11.33 -3.61 -2.32
CA ARG A 298 -10.36 -3.95 -3.37
C ARG A 298 -9.58 -2.73 -3.82
N VAL A 299 -8.39 -2.94 -4.34
CA VAL A 299 -7.59 -1.89 -4.99
C VAL A 299 -7.53 -2.15 -6.49
N TYR A 300 -7.79 -1.12 -7.29
CA TYR A 300 -7.56 -1.16 -8.73
C TYR A 300 -6.07 -0.97 -9.00
N ASP A 301 -5.38 -2.07 -9.28
CA ASP A 301 -3.92 -2.12 -9.40
C ASP A 301 -3.39 -1.17 -10.49
N GLY A 302 -3.89 -1.27 -11.71
CA GLY A 302 -3.48 -0.41 -12.83
C GLY A 302 -3.94 1.04 -12.72
N SER A 303 -5.00 1.28 -11.96
CA SER A 303 -5.53 2.63 -11.66
C SER A 303 -5.71 3.50 -12.90
N TRP A 304 -5.60 4.82 -12.75
CA TRP A 304 -5.84 5.77 -13.84
C TRP A 304 -4.88 5.61 -15.03
N THR A 305 -3.63 5.24 -14.77
CA THR A 305 -2.63 5.09 -15.85
C THR A 305 -3.00 3.95 -16.80
N GLU A 306 -3.47 2.83 -16.29
CA GLU A 306 -4.02 1.75 -17.11
C GLU A 306 -5.34 2.16 -17.75
N TRP A 307 -6.26 2.76 -16.96
CA TRP A 307 -7.58 3.15 -17.41
C TRP A 307 -7.52 4.10 -18.60
N ALA A 308 -6.83 5.24 -18.46
CA ALA A 308 -6.77 6.29 -19.48
C ALA A 308 -6.08 5.85 -20.79
N GLN A 309 -5.24 4.81 -20.74
CA GLN A 309 -4.59 4.25 -21.93
C GLN A 309 -5.42 3.16 -22.62
N ARG A 310 -6.29 2.44 -21.89
CA ARG A 310 -7.04 1.29 -22.42
C ARG A 310 -8.44 1.65 -22.89
N VAL A 311 -9.09 2.62 -22.28
CA VAL A 311 -10.44 3.04 -22.71
C VAL A 311 -10.37 3.81 -24.00
N LYS A 312 -11.28 3.51 -24.92
CA LYS A 312 -11.41 4.25 -26.19
C LYS A 312 -12.24 5.50 -25.96
N MET A 313 -11.96 6.57 -26.69
CA MET A 313 -12.77 7.80 -26.63
C MET A 313 -14.24 7.53 -26.95
N SER A 314 -14.53 6.59 -27.87
CA SER A 314 -15.89 6.15 -28.19
C SER A 314 -16.64 5.52 -27.02
N ASP A 315 -15.94 4.97 -26.04
CA ASP A 315 -16.55 4.32 -24.86
C ASP A 315 -17.16 5.35 -23.91
N ASN A 316 -16.74 6.63 -23.99
CA ASN A 316 -17.17 7.70 -23.09
C ASN A 316 -16.96 7.38 -21.60
N LEU A 317 -15.87 6.67 -21.27
CA LEU A 317 -15.54 6.21 -19.92
C LEU A 317 -14.49 7.08 -19.21
N ILE A 318 -14.14 8.23 -19.76
CA ILE A 318 -13.39 9.29 -19.08
C ILE A 318 -14.35 10.43 -18.86
N LYS A 319 -14.72 10.67 -17.61
CA LYS A 319 -15.61 11.77 -17.23
C LYS A 319 -14.77 12.96 -16.74
N LYS A 320 -15.35 14.16 -16.91
CA LYS A 320 -14.79 15.43 -16.40
C LYS A 320 -15.92 16.21 -15.75
N VAL A 321 -15.59 17.00 -14.74
CA VAL A 321 -16.54 17.96 -14.17
C VAL A 321 -16.72 19.09 -15.19
N GLN A 322 -17.96 19.37 -15.57
CA GLN A 322 -18.26 20.52 -16.43
C GLN A 322 -18.02 21.79 -15.63
N SER A 323 -17.24 22.69 -16.19
CA SER A 323 -16.97 24.04 -15.66
C SER A 323 -18.20 24.93 -15.79
#